data_8352ccbb6cea272b88ceac933967a96c
#
_entry.id   8352ccbb6cea272b88ceac933967a96c
#
_cell.length_a   1.000
_cell.length_b   1.000
_cell.length_c   1.000
_cell.angle_alpha   90.00
_cell.angle_beta   90.00
_cell.angle_gamma   90.00
#
_symmetry.space_group_name_H-M   'P 1'
#
loop_
_entity.id
_entity.type
_entity.pdbx_description
1 polymer ?
#
loop_
_entity_poly.entity_id
_entity_poly.type
_entity_poly.pdbx_seq_one_letter_code
_entity_poly.pdbx_strand_id
1 'polypeptide(L)'
;VTFDFSQENRMTVHQNVAEPWRVTLVDTGLNTQTGGRVKRVQKYIGSEPFMLTYGDGVSNVDLNALLNQHRSSGKTVTLTGIQPGGRFGVLDLEGQTVTGFREKAKEDGGWINGGFMVMNPEVFDYLSPEERCILERTPLEALAQEGKLGIYKHPGFWQCMDTQRDKNRLESLWNGGNAPWKVGEV
;
A
#
# COMPACT_ATOMS: atom_id res chain seq x y z
N VAL A 1 29.89 -10.23 -3.03
CA VAL A 1 29.14 -11.44 -2.62
C VAL A 1 29.90 -12.67 -3.10
N THR A 2 30.08 -13.67 -2.22
CA THR A 2 30.62 -15.00 -2.59
C THR A 2 29.50 -16.02 -2.42
N PHE A 3 29.31 -16.86 -3.45
CA PHE A 3 28.46 -18.04 -3.40
C PHE A 3 29.37 -19.27 -3.27
N ASP A 4 29.18 -20.05 -2.24
CA ASP A 4 29.89 -21.31 -2.02
C ASP A 4 28.90 -22.47 -2.23
N PHE A 5 28.97 -23.08 -3.38
CA PHE A 5 28.11 -24.21 -3.77
C PHE A 5 28.57 -25.54 -3.15
N SER A 6 29.76 -25.59 -2.53
CA SER A 6 30.25 -26.77 -1.82
C SER A 6 29.69 -26.89 -0.40
N GLN A 7 29.10 -25.83 0.14
CA GLN A 7 28.54 -25.74 1.48
C GLN A 7 27.06 -25.27 1.45
N GLU A 8 26.16 -26.14 1.02
CA GLU A 8 24.70 -25.93 1.03
C GLU A 8 24.26 -24.59 0.39
N ASN A 9 24.94 -24.15 -0.68
CA ASN A 9 24.69 -22.89 -1.38
C ASN A 9 24.83 -21.66 -0.45
N ARG A 10 25.82 -21.65 0.41
CA ARG A 10 26.07 -20.55 1.34
C ARG A 10 26.41 -19.27 0.57
N MET A 11 25.72 -18.19 0.91
CA MET A 11 26.00 -16.85 0.43
C MET A 11 26.68 -16.01 1.53
N THR A 12 27.81 -15.40 1.19
CA THR A 12 28.51 -14.46 2.07
C THR A 12 28.50 -13.07 1.45
N VAL A 13 27.96 -12.08 2.17
CA VAL A 13 27.99 -10.68 1.79
C VAL A 13 29.18 -10.01 2.47
N HIS A 14 30.12 -9.48 1.70
CA HIS A 14 31.37 -8.91 2.23
C HIS A 14 31.25 -7.47 2.71
N GLN A 15 30.32 -6.71 2.11
CA GLN A 15 29.98 -5.35 2.53
C GLN A 15 28.46 -5.26 2.66
N ASN A 16 28.01 -4.96 3.85
CA ASN A 16 26.58 -4.80 4.14
C ASN A 16 26.38 -3.42 4.75
N VAL A 17 25.73 -2.53 4.01
CA VAL A 17 25.26 -1.21 4.45
C VAL A 17 23.74 -1.22 4.65
N ALA A 18 23.10 -2.39 4.51
CA ALA A 18 21.66 -2.53 4.69
C ALA A 18 21.32 -2.64 6.18
N GLU A 19 20.13 -2.20 6.50
CA GLU A 19 19.51 -2.42 7.80
C GLU A 19 19.42 -3.92 8.14
N PRO A 20 19.40 -4.32 9.43
CA PRO A 20 19.41 -5.73 9.85
C PRO A 20 18.04 -6.40 9.62
N TRP A 21 17.48 -6.25 8.43
CA TRP A 21 16.21 -6.86 8.06
C TRP A 21 16.37 -8.32 7.67
N ARG A 22 15.35 -9.10 8.00
CA ARG A 22 15.17 -10.43 7.44
C ARG A 22 14.14 -10.35 6.31
N VAL A 23 14.59 -10.58 5.09
CA VAL A 23 13.75 -10.54 3.89
C VAL A 23 13.52 -11.94 3.38
N THR A 24 12.25 -12.29 3.12
CA THR A 24 11.86 -13.53 2.47
C THR A 24 11.28 -13.22 1.10
N LEU A 25 11.92 -13.72 0.05
CA LEU A 25 11.43 -13.62 -1.33
C LEU A 25 10.66 -14.88 -1.67
N VAL A 26 9.43 -14.72 -2.15
CA VAL A 26 8.55 -15.85 -2.48
C VAL A 26 8.09 -15.70 -3.93
N ASP A 27 8.36 -16.72 -4.74
CA ASP A 27 7.73 -16.82 -6.06
C ASP A 27 6.25 -17.16 -5.88
N THR A 28 5.40 -16.20 -6.21
CA THR A 28 3.96 -16.33 -6.13
C THR A 28 3.30 -16.56 -7.50
N GLY A 29 4.10 -16.82 -8.54
CA GLY A 29 3.64 -17.02 -9.92
C GLY A 29 3.48 -15.71 -10.70
N LEU A 30 3.87 -15.76 -11.98
CA LEU A 30 3.95 -14.56 -12.84
C LEU A 30 2.58 -13.89 -13.02
N ASN A 31 1.54 -14.66 -13.28
CA ASN A 31 0.20 -14.15 -13.62
C ASN A 31 -0.72 -13.98 -12.41
N THR A 32 -0.24 -14.29 -11.22
CA THR A 32 -1.06 -14.26 -10.00
C THR A 32 -1.41 -12.82 -9.62
N GLN A 33 -2.69 -12.56 -9.40
CA GLN A 33 -3.21 -11.28 -8.94
C GLN A 33 -2.98 -11.06 -7.44
N THR A 34 -3.26 -9.86 -6.95
CA THR A 34 -2.92 -9.36 -5.61
C THR A 34 -3.39 -10.28 -4.49
N GLY A 35 -4.65 -10.72 -4.48
CA GLY A 35 -5.21 -11.60 -3.46
C GLY A 35 -4.57 -13.00 -3.46
N GLY A 36 -4.33 -13.56 -4.65
CA GLY A 36 -3.66 -14.84 -4.80
C GLY A 36 -2.23 -14.80 -4.25
N ARG A 37 -1.48 -13.71 -4.49
CA ARG A 37 -0.13 -13.51 -3.94
C ARG A 37 -0.15 -13.47 -2.42
N VAL A 38 -1.04 -12.68 -1.84
CA VAL A 38 -1.20 -12.60 -0.37
C VAL A 38 -1.54 -13.96 0.21
N LYS A 39 -2.45 -14.72 -0.41
CA LYS A 39 -2.79 -16.07 0.06
C LYS A 39 -1.61 -17.04 0.01
N ARG A 40 -0.81 -17.00 -1.06
CA ARG A 40 0.33 -17.91 -1.25
C ARG A 40 1.47 -17.68 -0.26
N VAL A 41 1.58 -16.48 0.33
CA VAL A 41 2.58 -16.17 1.36
C VAL A 41 2.10 -16.41 2.78
N GLN A 42 0.85 -16.84 3.00
CA GLN A 42 0.23 -17.06 4.33
C GLN A 42 1.13 -17.83 5.29
N LYS A 43 1.80 -18.90 4.82
CA LYS A 43 2.67 -19.75 5.64
C LYS A 43 3.89 -19.04 6.25
N TYR A 44 4.24 -17.85 5.73
CA TYR A 44 5.37 -17.05 6.23
C TYR A 44 4.94 -15.93 7.17
N ILE A 45 3.62 -15.65 7.27
CA ILE A 45 3.08 -14.50 8.00
C ILE A 45 2.80 -14.86 9.47
N GLY A 46 2.40 -16.11 9.74
CA GLY A 46 2.07 -16.55 11.09
C GLY A 46 0.64 -16.19 11.52
N SER A 47 0.44 -16.06 12.85
CA SER A 47 -0.87 -15.87 13.47
C SER A 47 -1.11 -14.47 14.04
N GLU A 48 -0.15 -13.57 13.90
CA GLU A 48 -0.26 -12.20 14.39
C GLU A 48 -0.76 -11.25 13.30
N PRO A 49 -1.32 -10.09 13.66
CA PRO A 49 -1.63 -9.04 12.70
C PRO A 49 -0.38 -8.64 11.90
N PHE A 50 -0.55 -8.42 10.63
CA PHE A 50 0.54 -8.05 9.73
C PHE A 50 0.20 -6.80 8.91
N MET A 51 1.24 -6.18 8.38
CA MET A 51 1.12 -5.03 7.50
C MET A 51 1.33 -5.44 6.04
N LEU A 52 0.57 -4.83 5.15
CA LEU A 52 0.67 -5.02 3.71
C LEU A 52 0.74 -3.65 3.02
N THR A 53 1.63 -3.53 2.05
CA THR A 53 1.68 -2.36 1.17
C THR A 53 1.91 -2.76 -0.27
N TYR A 54 1.63 -1.83 -1.19
CA TYR A 54 2.00 -1.94 -2.60
C TYR A 54 3.44 -1.46 -2.79
N GLY A 55 4.13 -1.99 -3.80
CA GLY A 55 5.54 -1.69 -4.04
C GLY A 55 5.81 -0.37 -4.77
N ASP A 56 4.75 0.29 -5.24
CA ASP A 56 4.79 1.50 -6.06
C ASP A 56 4.26 2.76 -5.34
N GLY A 57 3.92 2.66 -4.06
CA GLY A 57 3.41 3.77 -3.26
C GLY A 57 4.36 4.18 -2.14
N VAL A 58 4.55 5.49 -1.96
CA VAL A 58 5.27 6.07 -0.83
C VAL A 58 4.38 7.06 -0.07
N SER A 59 4.54 7.11 1.25
CA SER A 59 3.71 7.94 2.13
C SER A 59 4.45 8.28 3.41
N ASN A 60 4.04 9.34 4.07
CA ASN A 60 4.44 9.65 5.45
C ASN A 60 3.37 9.22 6.47
N VAL A 61 2.63 8.15 6.17
CA VAL A 61 1.62 7.60 7.07
C VAL A 61 2.25 7.19 8.40
N ASP A 62 1.60 7.58 9.50
CA ASP A 62 1.98 7.11 10.83
C ASP A 62 1.52 5.64 11.02
N LEU A 63 2.45 4.72 10.85
CA LEU A 63 2.18 3.28 10.96
C LEU A 63 1.77 2.87 12.38
N ASN A 64 2.24 3.58 13.42
CA ASN A 64 1.84 3.30 14.79
C ASN A 64 0.38 3.74 15.03
N ALA A 65 0.01 4.91 14.54
CA ALA A 65 -1.37 5.39 14.61
C ALA A 65 -2.32 4.47 13.82
N LEU A 66 -1.94 4.05 12.62
CA LEU A 66 -2.68 3.07 11.82
C LEU A 66 -2.87 1.75 12.58
N LEU A 67 -1.81 1.20 13.16
CA LEU A 67 -1.86 -0.04 13.94
C LEU A 67 -2.74 0.09 15.18
N ASN A 68 -2.63 1.21 15.91
CA ASN A 68 -3.43 1.47 17.10
C ASN A 68 -4.91 1.59 16.75
N GLN A 69 -5.24 2.28 15.66
CA GLN A 69 -6.62 2.35 15.17
C GLN A 69 -7.15 0.98 14.75
N HIS A 70 -6.35 0.18 14.05
CA HIS A 70 -6.73 -1.18 13.69
C HIS A 70 -7.09 -2.01 14.94
N ARG A 71 -6.20 -2.03 15.93
CA ARG A 71 -6.41 -2.77 17.19
C ARG A 71 -7.66 -2.33 17.95
N SER A 72 -7.94 -1.03 17.98
CA SER A 72 -9.11 -0.48 18.67
C SER A 72 -10.41 -0.67 17.91
N SER A 73 -10.36 -0.81 16.60
CA SER A 73 -11.55 -0.89 15.75
C SER A 73 -12.21 -2.28 15.71
N GLY A 74 -11.48 -3.33 16.08
CA GLY A 74 -11.93 -4.73 15.97
C GLY A 74 -12.19 -5.18 14.52
N LYS A 75 -11.64 -4.50 13.53
CA LYS A 75 -11.81 -4.84 12.11
C LYS A 75 -10.80 -5.91 11.67
N THR A 76 -11.17 -6.72 10.69
CA THR A 76 -10.26 -7.70 10.09
C THR A 76 -9.19 -7.03 9.24
N VAL A 77 -9.55 -5.97 8.53
CA VAL A 77 -8.63 -5.15 7.72
C VAL A 77 -8.87 -3.68 8.01
N THR A 78 -7.80 -2.91 8.18
CA THR A 78 -7.82 -1.45 8.18
C THR A 78 -6.89 -0.96 7.09
N LEU A 79 -7.43 -0.26 6.10
CA LEU A 79 -6.65 0.35 5.01
C LEU A 79 -6.43 1.84 5.26
N THR A 80 -5.35 2.37 4.69
CA THR A 80 -5.12 3.82 4.67
C THR A 80 -5.94 4.44 3.55
N GLY A 81 -6.89 5.28 3.94
CA GLY A 81 -7.64 6.10 3.00
C GLY A 81 -6.93 7.42 2.76
N ILE A 82 -6.85 7.82 1.50
CA ILE A 82 -6.30 9.11 1.08
C ILE A 82 -7.28 9.86 0.21
N GLN A 83 -7.16 11.18 0.20
CA GLN A 83 -7.87 12.05 -0.76
C GLN A 83 -6.84 12.61 -1.73
N PRO A 84 -6.70 12.01 -2.92
CA PRO A 84 -5.76 12.54 -3.91
C PRO A 84 -6.23 13.93 -4.34
N GLY A 85 -5.30 14.88 -4.43
CA GLY A 85 -5.58 16.18 -5.04
C GLY A 85 -6.12 16.00 -6.46
N GLY A 86 -7.12 16.79 -6.83
CA GLY A 86 -7.74 16.69 -8.14
C GLY A 86 -6.71 16.87 -9.26
N ARG A 87 -6.72 15.97 -10.23
CA ARG A 87 -5.90 16.12 -11.45
C ARG A 87 -6.58 17.02 -12.48
N PHE A 88 -7.85 17.40 -12.25
CA PHE A 88 -8.69 18.12 -13.20
C PHE A 88 -9.49 19.20 -12.49
N GLY A 89 -9.74 20.30 -13.19
CA GLY A 89 -10.65 21.34 -12.71
C GLY A 89 -12.09 20.84 -12.64
N VAL A 90 -12.86 21.38 -11.71
CA VAL A 90 -14.31 21.19 -11.61
C VAL A 90 -14.96 22.32 -12.40
N LEU A 91 -15.94 21.96 -13.23
CA LEU A 91 -16.76 22.90 -13.98
C LEU A 91 -18.14 22.98 -13.29
N ASP A 92 -18.51 24.18 -12.92
CA ASP A 92 -19.89 24.45 -12.55
C ASP A 92 -20.67 24.78 -13.83
N LEU A 93 -21.78 24.07 -14.06
CA LEU A 93 -22.52 24.15 -15.32
C LEU A 93 -23.95 24.62 -15.07
N GLU A 94 -24.42 25.51 -15.94
CA GLU A 94 -25.83 25.88 -16.05
C GLU A 94 -26.27 25.58 -17.49
N GLY A 95 -26.99 24.49 -17.70
CA GLY A 95 -27.28 23.94 -19.02
C GLY A 95 -26.01 23.56 -19.77
N GLN A 96 -25.70 24.24 -20.88
CA GLN A 96 -24.46 24.08 -21.66
C GLN A 96 -23.43 25.17 -21.40
N THR A 97 -23.69 26.05 -20.44
CA THR A 97 -22.82 27.18 -20.11
C THR A 97 -21.96 26.82 -18.89
N VAL A 98 -20.65 27.07 -19.00
CA VAL A 98 -19.73 26.99 -17.87
C VAL A 98 -19.88 28.29 -17.06
N THR A 99 -20.40 28.19 -15.84
CA THR A 99 -20.60 29.34 -14.94
C THR A 99 -19.49 29.48 -13.91
N GLY A 100 -18.69 28.40 -13.70
CA GLY A 100 -17.54 28.43 -12.82
C GLY A 100 -16.50 27.41 -13.25
N PHE A 101 -15.22 27.76 -13.00
CA PHE A 101 -14.09 26.86 -13.13
C PHE A 101 -13.23 26.97 -11.88
N ARG A 102 -13.02 25.86 -11.21
CA ARG A 102 -12.14 25.81 -10.04
C ARG A 102 -11.28 24.55 -10.06
N GLU A 103 -10.11 24.62 -9.49
CA GLU A 103 -9.31 23.43 -9.25
C GLU A 103 -10.02 22.55 -8.21
N LYS A 104 -10.07 21.25 -8.44
CA LYS A 104 -10.70 20.30 -7.54
C LYS A 104 -10.01 20.34 -6.19
N ALA A 105 -10.72 20.74 -5.14
CA ALA A 105 -10.22 20.65 -3.78
C ALA A 105 -10.12 19.18 -3.33
N LYS A 106 -9.31 18.89 -2.32
CA LYS A 106 -9.20 17.53 -1.78
C LYS A 106 -10.55 16.99 -1.30
N GLU A 107 -11.38 17.88 -0.74
CA GLU A 107 -12.69 17.58 -0.20
C GLU A 107 -13.73 17.18 -1.26
N ASP A 108 -13.53 17.60 -2.50
CA ASP A 108 -14.39 17.23 -3.65
C ASP A 108 -14.15 15.79 -4.12
N GLY A 109 -13.04 15.16 -3.71
CA GLY A 109 -12.67 13.78 -4.01
C GLY A 109 -13.13 12.83 -2.93
N GLY A 110 -13.64 11.66 -3.33
CA GLY A 110 -13.87 10.55 -2.40
C GLY A 110 -12.56 10.04 -1.79
N TRP A 111 -12.68 9.29 -0.71
CA TRP A 111 -11.56 8.55 -0.15
C TRP A 111 -11.22 7.37 -1.07
N ILE A 112 -9.95 7.18 -1.38
CA ILE A 112 -9.47 6.04 -2.15
C ILE A 112 -8.52 5.18 -1.31
N ASN A 113 -8.33 3.94 -1.72
CA ASN A 113 -7.37 3.02 -1.11
C ASN A 113 -5.94 3.49 -1.41
N GLY A 114 -5.23 3.89 -0.38
CA GLY A 114 -3.83 4.32 -0.46
C GLY A 114 -2.80 3.22 -0.14
N GLY A 115 -3.24 1.98 0.02
CA GLY A 115 -2.38 0.90 0.49
C GLY A 115 -2.14 1.00 1.99
N PHE A 116 -0.92 0.63 2.45
CA PHE A 116 -0.54 0.67 3.88
C PHE A 116 -1.65 0.13 4.77
N MET A 117 -1.86 -1.17 4.71
CA MET A 117 -2.96 -1.85 5.39
C MET A 117 -2.44 -2.59 6.62
N VAL A 118 -3.28 -2.70 7.64
CA VAL A 118 -3.10 -3.67 8.72
C VAL A 118 -4.18 -4.73 8.59
N MET A 119 -3.80 -5.99 8.69
CA MET A 119 -4.67 -7.13 8.49
C MET A 119 -4.51 -8.13 9.63
N ASN A 120 -5.62 -8.64 10.15
CA ASN A 120 -5.63 -9.83 11.00
C ASN A 120 -5.58 -11.09 10.14
N PRO A 121 -5.07 -12.21 10.65
CA PRO A 121 -4.97 -13.48 9.91
C PRO A 121 -6.29 -13.99 9.33
N GLU A 122 -7.44 -13.61 9.90
CA GLU A 122 -8.76 -13.96 9.39
C GLU A 122 -9.02 -13.46 7.96
N VAL A 123 -8.23 -12.50 7.47
CA VAL A 123 -8.29 -12.07 6.06
C VAL A 123 -8.04 -13.23 5.09
N PHE A 124 -7.27 -14.24 5.50
CA PHE A 124 -6.99 -15.40 4.68
C PHE A 124 -8.20 -16.26 4.39
N ASP A 125 -9.28 -16.17 5.16
CA ASP A 125 -10.55 -16.88 4.92
C ASP A 125 -11.30 -16.29 3.72
N TYR A 126 -10.99 -15.04 3.36
CA TYR A 126 -11.55 -14.32 2.20
C TYR A 126 -10.71 -14.47 0.92
N LEU A 127 -9.51 -15.06 1.03
CA LEU A 127 -8.55 -15.17 -0.07
C LEU A 127 -8.47 -16.59 -0.63
N SER A 128 -8.35 -16.68 -1.95
CA SER A 128 -8.07 -17.91 -2.68
C SER A 128 -6.64 -17.91 -3.21
N PRO A 129 -5.93 -19.05 -3.29
CA PRO A 129 -4.62 -19.17 -3.92
C PRO A 129 -4.66 -19.11 -5.45
N GLU A 130 -5.85 -19.01 -6.05
CA GLU A 130 -6.02 -18.95 -7.49
C GLU A 130 -5.40 -17.67 -8.09
N GLU A 131 -4.89 -17.79 -9.33
CA GLU A 131 -4.25 -16.67 -10.02
C GLU A 131 -5.18 -15.45 -10.20
N ARG A 132 -6.47 -15.69 -10.41
CA ARG A 132 -7.47 -14.64 -10.62
C ARG A 132 -7.96 -13.93 -9.36
N CYS A 133 -7.52 -14.33 -8.16
CA CYS A 133 -7.95 -13.72 -6.91
C CYS A 133 -7.37 -12.30 -6.80
N ILE A 134 -8.22 -11.28 -6.89
CA ILE A 134 -7.88 -9.86 -6.76
C ILE A 134 -8.32 -9.40 -5.36
N LEU A 135 -7.36 -8.96 -4.54
CA LEU A 135 -7.61 -8.52 -3.16
C LEU A 135 -8.66 -7.39 -3.10
N GLU A 136 -8.54 -6.42 -4.00
CA GLU A 136 -9.32 -5.18 -4.04
C GLU A 136 -10.76 -5.36 -4.53
N ARG A 137 -11.11 -6.58 -4.97
CA ARG A 137 -12.48 -6.94 -5.39
C ARG A 137 -13.17 -7.78 -4.33
N THR A 138 -13.61 -8.96 -4.70
CA THR A 138 -14.41 -9.85 -3.83
C THR A 138 -13.93 -9.91 -2.38
N PRO A 139 -12.64 -10.06 -2.04
CA PRO A 139 -12.20 -10.10 -0.65
C PRO A 139 -12.49 -8.81 0.13
N LEU A 140 -12.05 -7.65 -0.36
CA LEU A 140 -12.31 -6.39 0.36
C LEU A 140 -13.77 -5.97 0.28
N GLU A 141 -14.48 -6.29 -0.81
CA GLU A 141 -15.93 -6.04 -0.94
C GLU A 141 -16.72 -6.86 0.10
N ALA A 142 -16.40 -8.15 0.27
CA ALA A 142 -17.03 -9.00 1.27
C ALA A 142 -16.76 -8.48 2.70
N LEU A 143 -15.51 -8.14 3.01
CA LEU A 143 -15.15 -7.54 4.29
C LEU A 143 -15.90 -6.22 4.56
N ALA A 144 -16.09 -5.40 3.53
CA ALA A 144 -16.87 -4.16 3.65
C ALA A 144 -18.35 -4.44 3.94
N GLN A 145 -18.95 -5.38 3.22
CA GLN A 145 -20.36 -5.79 3.42
C GLN A 145 -20.60 -6.37 4.81
N GLU A 146 -19.63 -7.10 5.35
CA GLU A 146 -19.67 -7.67 6.71
C GLU A 146 -19.29 -6.67 7.80
N GLY A 147 -18.98 -5.43 7.45
CA GLY A 147 -18.57 -4.41 8.41
C GLY A 147 -17.19 -4.68 9.05
N LYS A 148 -16.35 -5.51 8.40
CA LYS A 148 -15.02 -5.92 8.87
C LYS A 148 -13.86 -5.13 8.23
N LEU A 149 -14.16 -4.22 7.31
CA LEU A 149 -13.21 -3.30 6.68
C LEU A 149 -13.25 -1.94 7.37
N GLY A 150 -12.11 -1.47 7.84
CA GLY A 150 -11.94 -0.15 8.45
C GLY A 150 -11.08 0.77 7.59
N ILE A 151 -11.11 2.06 7.89
CA ILE A 151 -10.30 3.08 7.22
C ILE A 151 -9.53 3.90 8.25
N TYR A 152 -8.23 4.10 8.01
CA TYR A 152 -7.42 5.14 8.63
C TYR A 152 -7.29 6.31 7.66
N LYS A 153 -7.86 7.45 8.00
CA LYS A 153 -7.84 8.65 7.16
C LYS A 153 -6.51 9.36 7.27
N HIS A 154 -5.72 9.34 6.20
CA HIS A 154 -4.41 9.96 6.14
C HIS A 154 -4.45 11.30 5.41
N PRO A 155 -4.23 12.44 6.10
CA PRO A 155 -4.26 13.76 5.48
C PRO A 155 -2.91 14.16 4.86
N GLY A 156 -1.85 13.40 5.12
CA GLY A 156 -0.48 13.75 4.78
C GLY A 156 -0.09 13.42 3.34
N PHE A 157 1.21 13.27 3.13
CA PHE A 157 1.75 12.96 1.80
C PHE A 157 1.50 11.50 1.42
N TRP A 158 1.05 11.30 0.20
CA TRP A 158 0.96 10.02 -0.46
C TRP A 158 1.15 10.19 -1.98
N GLN A 159 1.91 9.31 -2.60
CA GLN A 159 2.14 9.30 -4.04
C GLN A 159 2.41 7.88 -4.54
N CYS A 160 1.66 7.44 -5.57
CA CYS A 160 2.01 6.25 -6.33
C CYS A 160 2.96 6.60 -7.49
N MET A 161 3.64 5.59 -8.02
CA MET A 161 4.57 5.72 -9.15
C MET A 161 4.06 4.91 -10.35
N ASP A 162 2.89 5.30 -10.88
CA ASP A 162 2.25 4.62 -12.01
C ASP A 162 2.76 5.08 -13.37
N THR A 163 3.28 6.30 -13.43
CA THR A 163 3.71 6.96 -14.66
C THR A 163 5.12 7.49 -14.56
N GLN A 164 5.77 7.74 -15.71
CA GLN A 164 7.07 8.41 -15.76
C GLN A 164 7.05 9.79 -15.09
N ARG A 165 5.93 10.50 -15.17
CA ARG A 165 5.73 11.79 -14.49
C ARG A 165 5.77 11.62 -12.96
N ASP A 166 5.12 10.59 -12.44
CA ASP A 166 5.12 10.29 -11.00
C ASP A 166 6.53 9.95 -10.53
N LYS A 167 7.25 9.11 -11.28
CA LYS A 167 8.66 8.80 -11.03
C LYS A 167 9.50 10.05 -10.97
N ASN A 168 9.45 10.90 -11.99
CA ASN A 168 10.25 12.13 -12.06
C ASN A 168 9.94 13.07 -10.88
N ARG A 169 8.67 13.13 -10.46
CA ARG A 169 8.25 13.90 -9.28
C ARG A 169 8.88 13.36 -8.00
N LEU A 170 8.83 12.05 -7.79
CA LEU A 170 9.41 11.41 -6.61
C LEU A 170 10.94 11.57 -6.57
N GLU A 171 11.62 11.39 -7.69
CA GLU A 171 13.06 11.62 -7.83
C GLU A 171 13.44 13.08 -7.53
N SER A 172 12.65 14.04 -8.01
CA SER A 172 12.87 15.46 -7.74
C SER A 172 12.76 15.79 -6.24
N LEU A 173 11.76 15.24 -5.56
CA LEU A 173 11.59 15.39 -4.11
C LEU A 173 12.77 14.76 -3.35
N TRP A 174 13.20 13.58 -3.75
CA TRP A 174 14.33 12.87 -3.14
C TRP A 174 15.63 13.64 -3.30
N ASN A 175 15.97 14.02 -4.54
CA ASN A 175 17.21 14.73 -4.88
C ASN A 175 17.24 16.14 -4.26
N GLY A 176 16.09 16.77 -4.10
CA GLY A 176 15.95 18.07 -3.44
C GLY A 176 16.00 18.02 -1.91
N GLY A 177 16.15 16.83 -1.30
CA GLY A 177 16.17 16.68 0.15
C GLY A 177 14.81 16.90 0.84
N ASN A 178 13.72 16.98 0.06
CA ASN A 178 12.38 17.29 0.53
C ASN A 178 11.42 16.10 0.41
N ALA A 179 11.92 14.87 0.53
CA ALA A 179 11.13 13.65 0.43
C ALA A 179 10.28 13.44 1.71
N PRO A 180 8.95 13.70 1.68
CA PRO A 180 8.12 13.67 2.89
C PRO A 180 7.97 12.28 3.51
N TRP A 181 8.22 11.23 2.73
CA TRP A 181 8.18 9.84 3.20
C TRP A 181 9.47 9.39 3.90
N LYS A 182 10.55 10.19 3.83
CA LYS A 182 11.77 9.92 4.58
C LYS A 182 11.55 10.36 6.02
N VAL A 183 11.02 9.45 6.84
CA VAL A 183 10.80 9.67 8.27
C VAL A 183 11.93 9.03 9.05
N GLY A 184 12.57 9.81 9.92
CA GLY A 184 13.72 9.39 10.72
C GLY A 184 15.08 9.78 10.11
N GLU A 185 16.08 9.89 10.97
CA GLU A 185 17.48 9.99 10.54
C GLU A 185 17.97 8.59 10.18
N VAL A 186 18.56 8.46 8.99
CA VAL A 186 19.33 7.28 8.59
C VAL A 186 20.75 7.48 8.99
#